data_755ae9f6f740516eaccf5d980691b4dd
#
_entry.id   755ae9f6f740516eaccf5d980691b4dd
#
_cell.length_a   1.000
_cell.length_b   1.000
_cell.length_c   1.000
_cell.angle_alpha   90.00
_cell.angle_beta   90.00
_cell.angle_gamma   90.00
#
_symmetry.space_group_name_H-M   'P 1'
#
loop_
_entity.id
_entity.type
_entity.pdbx_description
1 polymer ?
#
loop_
_entity_poly.entity_id
_entity_poly.type
_entity_poly.pdbx_seq_one_letter_code
_entity_poly.pdbx_strand_id
1 'polypeptide(L)'
;MSDLRPRNRPSRAVRRRRTIVIWSIVGVAVVGAIVAVIALLPAASPAPEPTPSATASRTPTPTPTPTPTPTPTFNTSAQSIDDPASYWVVVNKQRPLAIPGYEPADLVPVPVPFINEPYLRQAASDAVVQMFAAITAETGLELQAQSAYRSYSVQESVYAGWVSSLGQAQADLTSARPGHSEHQTGLAIDVNALPDQGCALEPCWGATPHAAWVAANAYRFGFIVRYPDGKTPITGYEYEPYHLRYVGVELATEMHTTGIQTLEEFFVLPAAPTY
;
A
#
# COMPACT_ATOMS: atom_id res chain seq x y z
N MET A 1 46.78 39.80 17.65
CA MET A 1 46.50 39.66 16.20
C MET A 1 46.81 38.21 15.84
N SER A 2 45.77 37.36 15.81
CA SER A 2 45.85 35.93 15.47
C SER A 2 45.09 35.68 14.21
N ASP A 3 45.79 35.28 13.16
CA ASP A 3 45.35 35.04 11.80
C ASP A 3 44.57 33.69 11.72
N LEU A 4 43.26 33.73 11.62
CA LEU A 4 42.39 32.55 11.42
C LEU A 4 42.05 32.39 9.93
N ARG A 5 42.86 31.61 9.19
CA ARG A 5 42.52 31.21 7.82
C ARG A 5 41.41 30.14 7.82
N PRO A 6 40.36 30.23 6.97
CA PRO A 6 39.31 29.23 6.87
C PRO A 6 39.83 27.95 6.21
N ARG A 7 39.62 26.79 6.86
CA ARG A 7 39.87 25.46 6.29
C ARG A 7 38.88 25.15 5.18
N ASN A 8 39.36 25.03 3.97
CA ASN A 8 38.60 24.63 2.78
C ASN A 8 38.13 23.16 2.94
N ARG A 9 36.86 22.95 3.18
CA ARG A 9 36.26 21.59 3.18
C ARG A 9 35.84 21.23 1.74
N PRO A 10 36.17 20.04 1.22
CA PRO A 10 35.78 19.63 -0.12
C PRO A 10 34.26 19.51 -0.24
N SER A 11 33.71 19.93 -1.38
CA SER A 11 32.26 19.94 -1.64
C SER A 11 31.65 18.54 -1.64
N ARG A 12 30.36 18.43 -1.30
CA ARG A 12 29.59 17.15 -1.28
C ARG A 12 29.68 16.37 -2.60
N ALA A 13 29.82 17.05 -3.73
CA ALA A 13 29.97 16.45 -5.07
C ALA A 13 31.24 15.62 -5.24
N VAL A 14 32.37 16.07 -4.66
CA VAL A 14 33.66 15.36 -4.74
C VAL A 14 33.65 14.09 -3.89
N ARG A 15 32.97 14.08 -2.73
CA ARG A 15 32.83 12.89 -1.90
C ARG A 15 31.99 11.81 -2.61
N ARG A 16 30.87 12.20 -3.27
CA ARG A 16 29.97 11.26 -3.96
C ARG A 16 30.65 10.55 -5.14
N ARG A 17 31.49 11.27 -5.91
CA ARG A 17 32.25 10.68 -7.03
C ARG A 17 33.26 9.63 -6.56
N ARG A 18 33.95 9.86 -5.43
CA ARG A 18 34.93 8.89 -4.89
C ARG A 18 34.27 7.61 -4.40
N THR A 19 33.08 7.68 -3.79
CA THR A 19 32.34 6.50 -3.32
C THR A 19 31.89 5.64 -4.48
N ILE A 20 31.37 6.22 -5.57
CA ILE A 20 30.88 5.49 -6.75
C ILE A 20 32.03 4.71 -7.42
N VAL A 21 33.24 5.31 -7.54
CA VAL A 21 34.40 4.64 -8.16
C VAL A 21 34.85 3.43 -7.34
N ILE A 22 34.86 3.51 -6.00
CA ILE A 22 35.26 2.40 -5.13
C ILE A 22 34.32 1.21 -5.26
N TRP A 23 33.00 1.43 -5.29
CA TRP A 23 32.02 0.35 -5.44
C TRP A 23 32.05 -0.31 -6.81
N SER A 24 32.37 0.43 -7.88
CA SER A 24 32.50 -0.13 -9.24
C SER A 24 33.71 -1.07 -9.36
N ILE A 25 34.81 -0.81 -8.67
CA ILE A 25 36.01 -1.66 -8.68
C ILE A 25 35.76 -2.96 -7.90
N VAL A 26 35.06 -2.90 -6.78
CA VAL A 26 34.73 -4.09 -5.97
C VAL A 26 33.78 -5.02 -6.73
N GLY A 27 32.78 -4.48 -7.45
CA GLY A 27 31.83 -5.28 -8.24
C GLY A 27 32.50 -6.09 -9.35
N VAL A 28 33.46 -5.53 -10.06
CA VAL A 28 34.19 -6.22 -11.15
C VAL A 28 35.07 -7.35 -10.60
N ALA A 29 35.71 -7.17 -9.44
CA ALA A 29 36.57 -8.18 -8.83
C ALA A 29 35.77 -9.42 -8.36
N VAL A 30 34.55 -9.25 -7.85
CA VAL A 30 33.67 -10.35 -7.40
C VAL A 30 33.17 -11.19 -8.58
N VAL A 31 32.78 -10.57 -9.71
CA VAL A 31 32.34 -11.28 -10.92
C VAL A 31 33.47 -12.07 -11.53
N GLY A 32 34.69 -11.54 -11.57
CA GLY A 32 35.87 -12.24 -12.08
C GLY A 32 36.24 -13.49 -11.26
N ALA A 33 36.06 -13.47 -9.94
CA ALA A 33 36.35 -14.61 -9.06
C ALA A 33 35.32 -15.75 -9.24
N ILE A 34 34.05 -15.44 -9.47
CA ILE A 34 32.98 -16.45 -9.68
C ILE A 34 33.19 -17.18 -11.01
N VAL A 35 33.58 -16.49 -12.07
CA VAL A 35 33.84 -17.12 -13.39
C VAL A 35 35.07 -18.04 -13.35
N ALA A 36 36.12 -17.70 -12.59
CA ALA A 36 37.32 -18.53 -12.45
C ALA A 36 37.07 -19.85 -11.67
N VAL A 37 36.13 -19.86 -10.70
CA VAL A 37 35.80 -21.07 -9.92
C VAL A 37 35.00 -22.06 -10.75
N ILE A 38 34.14 -21.61 -11.67
CA ILE A 38 33.32 -22.50 -12.52
C ILE A 38 34.18 -23.22 -13.59
N ALA A 39 35.30 -22.62 -14.01
CA ALA A 39 36.19 -23.20 -15.03
C ALA A 39 37.12 -24.30 -14.51
N LEU A 40 37.18 -24.57 -13.21
CA LEU A 40 38.10 -25.54 -12.57
C LEU A 40 37.41 -26.83 -12.09
N LEU A 41 36.12 -27.05 -12.40
CA LEU A 41 35.45 -28.33 -12.07
C LEU A 41 35.74 -29.41 -13.12
N PRO A 42 36.23 -30.60 -12.73
CA PRO A 42 36.46 -31.68 -13.68
C PRO A 42 35.16 -32.23 -14.23
N ALA A 43 35.08 -32.45 -15.55
CA ALA A 43 33.96 -33.06 -16.21
C ALA A 43 33.80 -34.51 -15.73
N ALA A 44 32.61 -34.85 -15.25
CA ALA A 44 32.26 -36.22 -14.88
C ALA A 44 32.11 -37.10 -16.14
N SER A 45 32.79 -38.24 -16.18
CA SER A 45 32.64 -39.25 -17.24
C SER A 45 31.27 -39.91 -17.19
N PRO A 46 30.63 -40.23 -18.33
CA PRO A 46 29.35 -40.91 -18.33
C PRO A 46 29.47 -42.38 -17.88
N ALA A 47 28.57 -42.80 -17.00
CA ALA A 47 28.44 -44.18 -16.56
C ALA A 47 27.82 -45.06 -17.70
N PRO A 48 28.14 -46.38 -17.78
CA PRO A 48 27.60 -47.27 -18.81
C PRO A 48 26.10 -47.52 -18.61
N GLU A 49 25.38 -47.54 -19.72
CA GLU A 49 23.96 -47.85 -19.82
C GLU A 49 23.64 -49.27 -19.41
N PRO A 50 22.62 -49.55 -18.58
CA PRO A 50 22.15 -50.90 -18.32
C PRO A 50 21.27 -51.42 -19.50
N THR A 51 21.55 -52.63 -19.94
CA THR A 51 20.81 -53.38 -20.94
C THR A 51 19.34 -53.61 -20.54
N PRO A 52 18.34 -53.39 -21.42
CA PRO A 52 16.94 -53.53 -21.03
C PRO A 52 16.54 -55.01 -20.88
N SER A 53 16.13 -55.38 -19.67
CA SER A 53 15.43 -56.63 -19.39
C SER A 53 13.94 -56.45 -19.73
N ALA A 54 13.43 -57.28 -20.65
CA ALA A 54 12.04 -57.23 -21.06
C ALA A 54 11.11 -57.73 -19.94
N THR A 55 10.47 -56.79 -19.25
CA THR A 55 9.39 -57.08 -18.30
C THR A 55 8.05 -56.77 -18.94
N ALA A 56 7.13 -57.75 -18.87
CA ALA A 56 5.80 -57.70 -19.45
C ALA A 56 5.03 -56.44 -19.06
N SER A 57 4.59 -55.67 -20.06
CA SER A 57 3.75 -54.50 -19.96
C SER A 57 2.38 -54.85 -19.40
N ARG A 58 2.11 -54.45 -18.14
CA ARG A 58 0.74 -54.35 -17.64
C ARG A 58 0.21 -52.97 -18.04
N THR A 59 -0.83 -52.97 -18.89
CA THR A 59 -1.55 -51.73 -19.23
C THR A 59 -2.11 -51.11 -17.97
N PRO A 60 -1.70 -49.89 -17.58
CA PRO A 60 -2.27 -49.23 -16.39
C PRO A 60 -3.72 -48.85 -16.69
N THR A 61 -4.63 -49.27 -15.80
CA THR A 61 -6.00 -48.76 -15.76
C THR A 61 -5.94 -47.26 -15.53
N PRO A 62 -6.63 -46.42 -16.35
CA PRO A 62 -6.60 -44.97 -16.15
C PRO A 62 -7.19 -44.62 -14.77
N THR A 63 -6.37 -44.02 -13.90
CA THR A 63 -6.83 -43.43 -12.66
C THR A 63 -7.74 -42.26 -13.02
N PRO A 64 -8.97 -42.18 -12.47
CA PRO A 64 -9.85 -41.02 -12.75
C PRO A 64 -9.15 -39.74 -12.36
N THR A 65 -8.98 -38.84 -13.32
CA THR A 65 -8.49 -37.50 -13.10
C THR A 65 -9.47 -36.81 -12.15
N PRO A 66 -9.04 -36.26 -10.99
CA PRO A 66 -9.94 -35.54 -10.08
C PRO A 66 -10.58 -34.39 -10.84
N THR A 67 -11.90 -34.35 -10.88
CA THR A 67 -12.64 -33.19 -11.38
C THR A 67 -12.25 -31.97 -10.52
N PRO A 68 -11.77 -30.87 -11.14
CA PRO A 68 -11.42 -29.68 -10.35
C PRO A 68 -12.64 -29.21 -9.56
N THR A 69 -12.51 -29.12 -8.24
CA THR A 69 -13.50 -28.49 -7.38
C THR A 69 -13.59 -27.03 -7.82
N PRO A 70 -14.79 -26.49 -8.12
CA PRO A 70 -14.92 -25.08 -8.50
C PRO A 70 -14.39 -24.21 -7.36
N THR A 71 -13.42 -23.35 -7.67
CA THR A 71 -12.95 -22.32 -6.74
C THR A 71 -14.13 -21.39 -6.44
N PRO A 72 -14.45 -21.12 -5.18
CA PRO A 72 -15.51 -20.17 -4.84
C PRO A 72 -15.21 -18.82 -5.51
N THR A 73 -16.14 -18.32 -6.30
CA THR A 73 -16.02 -16.99 -6.88
C THR A 73 -16.38 -15.96 -5.80
N PHE A 74 -15.54 -14.92 -5.61
CA PHE A 74 -15.82 -13.84 -4.65
C PHE A 74 -17.17 -13.18 -4.96
N ASN A 75 -18.02 -13.03 -3.94
CA ASN A 75 -19.35 -12.43 -4.12
C ASN A 75 -19.27 -10.89 -4.04
N THR A 76 -19.09 -10.22 -5.17
CA THR A 76 -19.02 -8.75 -5.27
C THR A 76 -20.31 -8.03 -4.90
N SER A 77 -21.43 -8.76 -4.69
CA SER A 77 -22.74 -8.23 -4.29
C SER A 77 -23.07 -8.48 -2.82
N ALA A 78 -22.12 -8.98 -2.02
CA ALA A 78 -22.36 -9.29 -0.61
C ALA A 78 -22.65 -8.05 0.24
N GLN A 79 -22.15 -6.90 -0.15
CA GLN A 79 -22.44 -5.61 0.46
C GLN A 79 -22.69 -4.54 -0.62
N SER A 80 -23.42 -3.48 -0.25
CA SER A 80 -23.72 -2.37 -1.14
C SER A 80 -22.47 -1.50 -1.37
N ILE A 81 -22.26 -1.06 -2.60
CA ILE A 81 -21.27 -0.04 -2.95
C ILE A 81 -21.81 1.39 -2.95
N ASP A 82 -23.11 1.55 -2.68
CA ASP A 82 -23.86 2.81 -2.69
C ASP A 82 -24.37 3.24 -1.32
N ASP A 83 -24.61 2.30 -0.42
CA ASP A 83 -25.08 2.58 0.95
C ASP A 83 -23.92 3.13 1.79
N PRO A 84 -24.03 4.38 2.32
CA PRO A 84 -22.99 4.96 3.17
C PRO A 84 -22.70 4.18 4.45
N ALA A 85 -23.63 3.33 4.91
CA ALA A 85 -23.44 2.45 6.06
C ALA A 85 -22.65 1.15 5.71
N SER A 86 -22.50 0.83 4.44
CA SER A 86 -21.74 -0.35 4.01
C SER A 86 -20.24 -0.13 4.16
N TYR A 87 -19.48 -1.19 4.51
CA TYR A 87 -18.04 -1.16 4.46
C TYR A 87 -17.48 -1.09 3.02
N TRP A 88 -18.29 -1.47 2.02
CA TRP A 88 -17.91 -1.46 0.61
C TRP A 88 -18.36 -0.20 -0.14
N VAL A 89 -18.94 0.79 0.54
CA VAL A 89 -19.35 2.04 -0.12
C VAL A 89 -18.18 2.64 -0.90
N VAL A 90 -18.38 2.92 -2.19
CA VAL A 90 -17.38 3.57 -3.03
C VAL A 90 -17.69 5.04 -3.12
N VAL A 91 -16.81 5.85 -2.53
CA VAL A 91 -16.85 7.31 -2.58
C VAL A 91 -15.66 7.78 -3.42
N ASN A 92 -15.93 8.58 -4.44
CA ASN A 92 -14.90 9.19 -5.28
C ASN A 92 -15.43 10.46 -5.96
N LYS A 93 -14.71 11.04 -6.90
CA LYS A 93 -15.08 12.31 -7.55
C LYS A 93 -16.38 12.24 -8.35
N GLN A 94 -16.78 11.07 -8.83
CA GLN A 94 -18.02 10.84 -9.58
C GLN A 94 -19.14 10.24 -8.72
N ARG A 95 -18.81 9.83 -7.48
CA ARG A 95 -19.71 9.13 -6.56
C ARG A 95 -19.66 9.81 -5.19
N PRO A 96 -20.43 10.88 -4.97
CA PRO A 96 -20.58 11.48 -3.64
C PRO A 96 -21.34 10.52 -2.71
N LEU A 97 -21.20 10.73 -1.41
CA LEU A 97 -22.10 10.10 -0.43
C LEU A 97 -23.54 10.49 -0.75
N ALA A 98 -24.43 9.50 -0.77
CA ALA A 98 -25.85 9.70 -1.07
C ALA A 98 -26.53 10.68 -0.11
N ILE A 99 -26.03 10.82 1.11
CA ILE A 99 -26.48 11.76 2.13
C ILE A 99 -25.33 12.72 2.43
N PRO A 100 -25.38 13.99 2.00
CA PRO A 100 -24.27 14.94 2.19
C PRO A 100 -23.80 15.09 3.63
N GLY A 101 -24.72 15.19 4.58
CA GLY A 101 -24.43 15.30 6.02
C GLY A 101 -24.29 13.94 6.74
N TYR A 102 -24.04 12.83 6.02
CA TYR A 102 -23.89 11.52 6.63
C TYR A 102 -22.83 11.50 7.71
N GLU A 103 -23.19 10.92 8.85
CA GLU A 103 -22.31 10.64 9.98
C GLU A 103 -22.59 9.21 10.47
N PRO A 104 -21.58 8.33 10.55
CA PRO A 104 -21.76 6.99 11.07
C PRO A 104 -22.20 6.99 12.53
N ALA A 105 -23.20 6.14 12.87
CA ALA A 105 -23.70 6.03 14.24
C ALA A 105 -22.77 5.23 15.18
N ASP A 106 -21.80 4.50 14.63
CA ASP A 106 -20.87 3.61 15.33
C ASP A 106 -19.43 4.16 15.38
N LEU A 107 -19.28 5.50 15.36
CA LEU A 107 -17.98 6.15 15.55
C LEU A 107 -17.50 5.99 17.00
N VAL A 108 -16.25 5.56 17.14
CA VAL A 108 -15.56 5.42 18.41
C VAL A 108 -14.16 6.05 18.33
N PRO A 109 -13.59 6.55 19.46
CA PRO A 109 -12.19 6.95 19.48
C PRO A 109 -11.29 5.73 19.26
N VAL A 110 -10.19 5.91 18.52
CA VAL A 110 -9.22 4.85 18.24
C VAL A 110 -8.08 4.92 19.25
N PRO A 111 -7.88 3.90 20.11
CA PRO A 111 -6.88 3.94 21.19
C PRO A 111 -5.47 3.59 20.68
N VAL A 112 -4.91 4.43 19.82
CA VAL A 112 -3.55 4.31 19.25
C VAL A 112 -2.81 5.64 19.41
N PRO A 113 -1.47 5.72 19.26
CA PRO A 113 -0.76 6.99 19.17
C PRO A 113 -1.34 7.86 18.04
N PHE A 114 -1.45 9.18 18.24
CA PHE A 114 -2.04 10.07 17.25
C PHE A 114 -1.45 11.49 17.27
N ILE A 115 -1.60 12.20 16.15
CA ILE A 115 -1.39 13.64 16.01
C ILE A 115 -2.71 14.37 16.26
N ASN A 116 -3.79 13.96 15.55
CA ASN A 116 -5.15 14.43 15.78
C ASN A 116 -5.97 13.24 16.29
N GLU A 117 -6.77 13.48 17.36
CA GLU A 117 -7.58 12.42 17.97
C GLU A 117 -8.46 11.73 16.92
N PRO A 118 -8.23 10.42 16.66
CA PRO A 118 -8.90 9.73 15.58
C PRO A 118 -10.22 9.11 16.05
N TYR A 119 -11.25 9.26 15.23
CA TYR A 119 -12.51 8.52 15.35
C TYR A 119 -12.70 7.67 14.11
N LEU A 120 -13.08 6.41 14.28
CA LEU A 120 -13.45 5.49 13.20
C LEU A 120 -14.70 4.73 13.59
N ARG A 121 -15.33 4.09 12.62
CA ARG A 121 -16.35 3.08 12.89
C ARG A 121 -15.73 1.92 13.67
N GLN A 122 -16.49 1.31 14.58
CA GLN A 122 -16.00 0.32 15.54
C GLN A 122 -15.13 -0.77 14.88
N ALA A 123 -15.59 -1.38 13.79
CA ALA A 123 -14.82 -2.44 13.11
C ALA A 123 -13.48 -1.94 12.54
N ALA A 124 -13.44 -0.72 11.98
CA ALA A 124 -12.21 -0.12 11.47
C ALA A 124 -11.26 0.28 12.61
N SER A 125 -11.79 0.76 13.74
CA SER A 125 -11.02 1.07 14.95
C SER A 125 -10.32 -0.19 15.50
N ASP A 126 -11.08 -1.29 15.67
CA ASP A 126 -10.52 -2.56 16.16
C ASP A 126 -9.41 -3.07 15.22
N ALA A 127 -9.60 -2.94 13.93
CA ALA A 127 -8.64 -3.34 12.90
C ALA A 127 -7.36 -2.48 12.92
N VAL A 128 -7.46 -1.15 13.11
CA VAL A 128 -6.30 -0.25 13.27
C VAL A 128 -5.47 -0.63 14.49
N VAL A 129 -6.10 -0.89 15.62
CA VAL A 129 -5.40 -1.31 16.86
C VAL A 129 -4.59 -2.59 16.61
N GLN A 130 -5.19 -3.58 15.94
CA GLN A 130 -4.51 -4.82 15.59
C GLN A 130 -3.36 -4.58 14.61
N MET A 131 -3.55 -3.75 13.59
CA MET A 131 -2.54 -3.44 12.58
C MET A 131 -1.33 -2.72 13.21
N PHE A 132 -1.55 -1.74 14.09
CA PHE A 132 -0.47 -1.02 14.77
C PHE A 132 0.30 -1.93 15.72
N ALA A 133 -0.38 -2.81 16.43
CA ALA A 133 0.27 -3.83 17.28
C ALA A 133 1.11 -4.81 16.45
N ALA A 134 0.61 -5.23 15.28
CA ALA A 134 1.30 -6.18 14.42
C ALA A 134 2.59 -5.60 13.81
N ILE A 135 2.59 -4.39 13.28
CA ILE A 135 3.81 -3.77 12.75
C ILE A 135 4.88 -3.64 13.84
N THR A 136 4.48 -3.23 15.05
CA THR A 136 5.41 -3.12 16.19
C THR A 136 5.98 -4.48 16.57
N ALA A 137 5.14 -5.50 16.66
CA ALA A 137 5.57 -6.85 17.03
C ALA A 137 6.49 -7.51 15.97
N GLU A 138 6.21 -7.27 14.69
CA GLU A 138 6.91 -7.91 13.56
C GLU A 138 8.21 -7.20 13.19
N THR A 139 8.31 -5.88 13.42
CA THR A 139 9.40 -5.06 12.88
C THR A 139 10.07 -4.13 13.89
N GLY A 140 9.44 -3.88 15.03
CA GLY A 140 9.83 -2.84 15.97
C GLY A 140 9.51 -1.42 15.51
N LEU A 141 8.88 -1.24 14.34
CA LEU A 141 8.43 0.07 13.85
C LEU A 141 7.10 0.43 14.52
N GLU A 142 6.87 1.73 14.73
CA GLU A 142 5.65 2.23 15.34
C GLU A 142 4.91 3.18 14.39
N LEU A 143 3.59 3.10 14.40
CA LEU A 143 2.71 4.00 13.66
C LEU A 143 1.95 4.94 14.61
N GLN A 144 1.53 6.07 14.07
CA GLN A 144 0.56 6.98 14.70
C GLN A 144 -0.52 7.37 13.70
N ALA A 145 -1.74 7.63 14.19
CA ALA A 145 -2.82 8.17 13.38
C ALA A 145 -2.56 9.65 13.11
N GLN A 146 -2.69 10.07 11.85
CA GLN A 146 -2.54 11.46 11.42
C GLN A 146 -3.90 12.14 11.28
N SER A 147 -4.87 11.48 10.65
CA SER A 147 -6.22 11.94 10.36
C SER A 147 -7.15 10.73 10.25
N ALA A 148 -8.43 10.87 10.65
CA ALA A 148 -9.42 9.80 10.54
C ALA A 148 -10.79 10.37 10.14
N TYR A 149 -11.87 10.08 10.87
CA TYR A 149 -13.19 10.63 10.54
C TYR A 149 -13.14 12.17 10.43
N ARG A 150 -13.78 12.67 9.38
CA ARG A 150 -13.91 14.10 9.11
C ARG A 150 -15.31 14.38 8.59
N SER A 151 -16.08 15.18 9.33
CA SER A 151 -17.45 15.55 8.96
C SER A 151 -17.50 16.37 7.65
N TYR A 152 -18.67 16.44 7.05
CA TYR A 152 -18.89 17.25 5.84
C TYR A 152 -18.44 18.71 6.05
N SER A 153 -18.83 19.35 7.15
CA SER A 153 -18.50 20.76 7.43
C SER A 153 -17.01 20.99 7.68
N VAL A 154 -16.32 20.03 8.29
CA VAL A 154 -14.87 20.09 8.44
C VAL A 154 -14.21 19.94 7.07
N GLN A 155 -14.71 19.04 6.22
CA GLN A 155 -14.21 18.88 4.84
C GLN A 155 -14.37 20.14 4.00
N GLU A 156 -15.47 20.89 4.17
CA GLU A 156 -15.65 22.20 3.51
C GLU A 156 -14.49 23.16 3.85
N SER A 157 -14.14 23.25 5.13
CA SER A 157 -13.06 24.11 5.61
C SER A 157 -11.69 23.64 5.11
N VAL A 158 -11.41 22.33 5.16
CA VAL A 158 -10.16 21.73 4.69
C VAL A 158 -9.98 21.95 3.19
N TYR A 159 -11.00 21.66 2.39
CA TYR A 159 -10.94 21.83 0.94
C TYR A 159 -10.77 23.30 0.54
N ALA A 160 -11.51 24.22 1.20
CA ALA A 160 -11.36 25.66 0.96
C ALA A 160 -9.93 26.15 1.27
N GLY A 161 -9.30 25.61 2.30
CA GLY A 161 -7.89 25.88 2.63
C GLY A 161 -6.94 25.43 1.51
N TRP A 162 -7.12 24.24 0.96
CA TRP A 162 -6.34 23.73 -0.17
C TRP A 162 -6.55 24.58 -1.43
N VAL A 163 -7.80 24.93 -1.76
CA VAL A 163 -8.10 25.81 -2.90
C VAL A 163 -7.42 27.17 -2.77
N SER A 164 -7.45 27.75 -1.55
CA SER A 164 -6.78 29.03 -1.28
C SER A 164 -5.26 28.97 -1.45
N SER A 165 -4.65 27.82 -1.09
CA SER A 165 -3.20 27.65 -1.08
C SER A 165 -2.63 27.25 -2.44
N LEU A 166 -3.31 26.36 -3.16
CA LEU A 166 -2.80 25.68 -4.37
C LEU A 166 -3.60 26.00 -5.63
N GLY A 167 -4.76 26.65 -5.51
CA GLY A 167 -5.76 26.75 -6.56
C GLY A 167 -6.56 25.45 -6.74
N GLN A 168 -7.73 25.56 -7.37
CA GLN A 168 -8.72 24.49 -7.43
C GLN A 168 -8.19 23.22 -8.13
N ALA A 169 -7.45 23.37 -9.23
CA ALA A 169 -6.98 22.23 -10.00
C ALA A 169 -6.03 21.31 -9.18
N GLN A 170 -5.11 21.92 -8.41
CA GLN A 170 -4.21 21.14 -7.55
C GLN A 170 -4.92 20.66 -6.28
N ALA A 171 -5.81 21.48 -5.72
CA ALA A 171 -6.63 21.06 -4.57
C ALA A 171 -7.48 19.83 -4.89
N ASP A 172 -8.03 19.73 -6.11
CA ASP A 172 -8.79 18.56 -6.56
C ASP A 172 -7.95 17.27 -6.62
N LEU A 173 -6.63 17.37 -6.85
CA LEU A 173 -5.74 16.21 -6.86
C LEU A 173 -5.35 15.75 -5.44
N THR A 174 -5.37 16.67 -4.46
CA THR A 174 -4.84 16.44 -3.12
C THR A 174 -5.94 16.24 -2.08
N SER A 175 -7.14 16.79 -2.28
CA SER A 175 -8.23 16.78 -1.30
C SER A 175 -9.59 16.60 -1.97
N ALA A 176 -10.44 15.81 -1.35
CA ALA A 176 -11.79 15.61 -1.84
C ALA A 176 -12.66 16.86 -1.63
N ARG A 177 -13.57 17.13 -2.60
CA ARG A 177 -14.64 18.09 -2.35
C ARG A 177 -15.59 17.58 -1.27
N PRO A 178 -16.30 18.47 -0.53
CA PRO A 178 -17.29 18.06 0.46
C PRO A 178 -18.30 17.05 -0.09
N GLY A 179 -18.56 15.99 0.67
CA GLY A 179 -19.41 14.86 0.26
C GLY A 179 -18.71 13.80 -0.59
N HIS A 180 -17.48 14.02 -1.04
CA HIS A 180 -16.69 13.09 -1.84
C HIS A 180 -15.47 12.51 -1.08
N SER A 181 -15.36 12.78 0.22
CA SER A 181 -14.26 12.31 1.05
C SER A 181 -14.59 10.97 1.72
N GLU A 182 -13.71 9.98 1.60
CA GLU A 182 -13.83 8.71 2.32
C GLU A 182 -13.71 8.88 3.85
N HIS A 183 -13.05 9.93 4.34
CA HIS A 183 -12.98 10.23 5.77
C HIS A 183 -14.37 10.46 6.38
N GLN A 184 -15.35 10.93 5.61
CA GLN A 184 -16.72 11.12 6.08
C GLN A 184 -17.43 9.78 6.35
N THR A 185 -16.96 8.67 5.79
CA THR A 185 -17.52 7.34 6.04
C THR A 185 -17.11 6.75 7.39
N GLY A 186 -16.09 7.34 8.07
CA GLY A 186 -15.46 6.74 9.24
C GLY A 186 -14.70 5.44 8.96
N LEU A 187 -14.36 5.17 7.68
CA LEU A 187 -13.65 3.98 7.23
C LEU A 187 -12.24 4.29 6.69
N ALA A 188 -11.86 5.56 6.60
CA ALA A 188 -10.54 5.99 6.15
C ALA A 188 -9.69 6.54 7.30
N ILE A 189 -8.41 6.22 7.26
CA ILE A 189 -7.39 6.72 8.18
C ILE A 189 -6.11 7.05 7.42
N ASP A 190 -5.54 8.21 7.71
CA ASP A 190 -4.18 8.55 7.33
C ASP A 190 -3.23 8.14 8.46
N VAL A 191 -2.18 7.42 8.12
CA VAL A 191 -1.17 6.96 9.08
C VAL A 191 0.18 7.62 8.84
N ASN A 192 0.96 7.76 9.92
CA ASN A 192 2.32 8.27 9.84
C ASN A 192 3.27 7.42 10.68
N ALA A 193 4.56 7.54 10.43
CA ALA A 193 5.61 6.92 11.24
C ALA A 193 5.67 7.57 12.63
N LEU A 194 6.00 6.78 13.65
CA LEU A 194 6.32 7.27 14.98
C LEU A 194 7.76 6.82 15.33
N PRO A 195 8.71 7.74 15.56
CA PRO A 195 8.56 9.21 15.42
C PRO A 195 8.36 9.65 13.95
N ASP A 196 7.76 10.82 13.76
CA ASP A 196 7.59 11.42 12.44
C ASP A 196 8.95 11.60 11.73
N GLN A 197 8.99 11.23 10.45
CA GLN A 197 10.20 11.29 9.61
C GLN A 197 10.17 12.47 8.63
N GLY A 198 9.25 13.41 8.80
CA GLY A 198 9.11 14.60 7.97
C GLY A 198 8.45 14.33 6.61
N CYS A 199 7.66 13.25 6.50
CA CYS A 199 6.91 12.86 5.31
C CYS A 199 5.41 12.67 5.59
N ALA A 200 4.89 13.29 6.67
CA ALA A 200 3.47 13.19 7.01
C ALA A 200 2.59 13.77 5.90
N LEU A 201 1.62 12.99 5.43
CA LEU A 201 0.69 13.34 4.35
C LEU A 201 1.41 13.71 3.02
N GLU A 202 2.58 13.13 2.78
CA GLU A 202 3.37 13.39 1.58
C GLU A 202 3.71 12.07 0.86
N PRO A 203 3.83 12.07 -0.49
CA PRO A 203 4.21 10.88 -1.25
C PRO A 203 5.54 10.24 -0.81
N CYS A 204 6.47 11.02 -0.25
CA CYS A 204 7.75 10.51 0.27
C CYS A 204 7.58 9.50 1.42
N TRP A 205 6.45 9.49 2.11
CA TRP A 205 6.14 8.46 3.11
C TRP A 205 6.19 7.05 2.50
N GLY A 206 5.82 6.91 1.22
CA GLY A 206 5.88 5.64 0.48
C GLY A 206 7.26 5.01 0.36
N ALA A 207 8.33 5.80 0.56
CA ALA A 207 9.71 5.30 0.57
C ALA A 207 10.20 4.84 1.97
N THR A 208 9.35 4.91 3.00
CA THR A 208 9.71 4.52 4.36
C THR A 208 9.53 3.00 4.58
N PRO A 209 10.26 2.40 5.56
CA PRO A 209 10.01 1.02 5.97
C PRO A 209 8.60 0.78 6.49
N HIS A 210 7.96 1.80 7.11
CA HIS A 210 6.58 1.74 7.57
C HIS A 210 5.61 1.55 6.40
N ALA A 211 5.76 2.36 5.33
CA ALA A 211 4.95 2.23 4.13
C ALA A 211 5.12 0.88 3.44
N ALA A 212 6.34 0.36 3.38
CA ALA A 212 6.62 -0.94 2.78
C ALA A 212 5.89 -2.06 3.55
N TRP A 213 5.90 -2.01 4.90
CA TRP A 213 5.17 -2.99 5.69
C TRP A 213 3.65 -2.82 5.53
N VAL A 214 3.14 -1.60 5.58
CA VAL A 214 1.71 -1.30 5.41
C VAL A 214 1.21 -1.79 4.04
N ALA A 215 1.91 -1.46 2.96
CA ALA A 215 1.54 -1.90 1.61
C ALA A 215 1.48 -3.43 1.47
N ALA A 216 2.37 -4.15 2.17
CA ALA A 216 2.43 -5.61 2.13
C ALA A 216 1.45 -6.30 3.08
N ASN A 217 0.94 -5.63 4.12
CA ASN A 217 0.26 -6.29 5.24
C ASN A 217 -1.10 -5.71 5.62
N ALA A 218 -1.46 -4.50 5.19
CA ALA A 218 -2.71 -3.84 5.61
C ALA A 218 -3.96 -4.68 5.27
N TYR A 219 -3.92 -5.45 4.17
CA TYR A 219 -5.02 -6.34 3.77
C TYR A 219 -5.38 -7.38 4.84
N ARG A 220 -4.42 -7.84 5.64
CA ARG A 220 -4.62 -8.79 6.75
C ARG A 220 -5.60 -8.25 7.81
N PHE A 221 -5.71 -6.93 7.89
CA PHE A 221 -6.55 -6.20 8.84
C PHE A 221 -7.75 -5.54 8.15
N GLY A 222 -8.01 -5.86 6.87
CA GLY A 222 -9.14 -5.33 6.12
C GLY A 222 -8.93 -3.95 5.52
N PHE A 223 -7.68 -3.47 5.44
CA PHE A 223 -7.35 -2.18 4.80
C PHE A 223 -6.72 -2.36 3.43
N ILE A 224 -6.96 -1.38 2.57
CA ILE A 224 -6.25 -1.18 1.30
C ILE A 224 -5.56 0.20 1.31
N VAL A 225 -4.44 0.33 0.60
CA VAL A 225 -3.92 1.64 0.20
C VAL A 225 -4.84 2.16 -0.90
N ARG A 226 -5.60 3.21 -0.62
CA ARG A 226 -6.72 3.63 -1.47
C ARG A 226 -6.30 4.33 -2.76
N TYR A 227 -5.19 5.09 -2.70
CA TYR A 227 -4.68 5.88 -3.82
C TYR A 227 -3.25 5.47 -4.15
N PRO A 228 -3.07 4.27 -4.77
CA PRO A 228 -1.76 3.71 -5.06
C PRO A 228 -1.06 4.44 -6.22
N ASP A 229 0.27 4.30 -6.30
CA ASP A 229 1.07 4.92 -7.34
C ASP A 229 0.63 4.50 -8.75
N GLY A 230 0.62 5.46 -9.68
CA GLY A 230 0.21 5.26 -11.07
C GLY A 230 -1.31 5.14 -11.29
N LYS A 231 -2.15 5.22 -10.25
CA LYS A 231 -3.61 5.08 -10.34
C LYS A 231 -4.40 6.40 -10.34
N THR A 232 -3.73 7.54 -10.37
CA THR A 232 -4.39 8.86 -10.51
C THR A 232 -5.37 8.95 -11.69
N PRO A 233 -5.11 8.36 -12.88
CA PRO A 233 -6.08 8.36 -13.97
C PRO A 233 -7.38 7.62 -13.66
N ILE A 234 -7.40 6.75 -12.65
CA ILE A 234 -8.55 5.95 -12.23
C ILE A 234 -9.24 6.60 -11.03
N THR A 235 -8.47 6.93 -9.99
CA THR A 235 -9.01 7.43 -8.71
C THR A 235 -9.20 8.95 -8.69
N GLY A 236 -8.44 9.68 -9.52
CA GLY A 236 -8.44 11.14 -9.56
C GLY A 236 -7.53 11.80 -8.51
N TYR A 237 -6.94 11.04 -7.59
CA TYR A 237 -6.05 11.55 -6.54
C TYR A 237 -4.60 11.19 -6.82
N GLU A 238 -3.68 12.01 -6.34
CA GLU A 238 -2.25 11.71 -6.34
C GLU A 238 -1.94 10.48 -5.49
N TYR A 239 -0.68 10.02 -5.53
CA TYR A 239 -0.23 8.91 -4.71
C TYR A 239 -0.27 9.28 -3.22
N GLU A 240 -1.11 8.58 -2.47
CA GLU A 240 -1.26 8.74 -1.02
C GLU A 240 -0.98 7.40 -0.31
N PRO A 241 0.29 7.03 -0.11
CA PRO A 241 0.65 5.76 0.52
C PRO A 241 0.19 5.64 1.98
N TYR A 242 -0.08 6.75 2.62
CA TYR A 242 -0.53 6.87 4.00
C TYR A 242 -2.05 6.75 4.16
N HIS A 243 -2.83 6.96 3.08
CA HIS A 243 -4.30 6.91 3.11
C HIS A 243 -4.80 5.47 2.99
N LEU A 244 -5.31 4.95 4.10
CA LEU A 244 -5.81 3.58 4.20
C LEU A 244 -7.33 3.59 4.28
N ARG A 245 -7.96 2.70 3.50
CA ARG A 245 -9.40 2.50 3.50
C ARG A 245 -9.74 1.11 4.02
N TYR A 246 -10.58 1.06 5.07
CA TYR A 246 -11.15 -0.18 5.57
C TYR A 246 -12.28 -0.66 4.66
N VAL A 247 -12.19 -1.91 4.22
CA VAL A 247 -13.18 -2.57 3.36
C VAL A 247 -13.58 -3.95 3.91
N GLY A 248 -13.03 -4.32 5.09
CA GLY A 248 -13.15 -5.66 5.66
C GLY A 248 -12.10 -6.62 5.12
N VAL A 249 -11.76 -7.61 5.95
CA VAL A 249 -10.66 -8.57 5.65
C VAL A 249 -10.93 -9.36 4.38
N GLU A 250 -12.18 -9.75 4.15
CA GLU A 250 -12.56 -10.57 3.00
C GLU A 250 -12.26 -9.84 1.67
N LEU A 251 -12.76 -8.61 1.49
CA LEU A 251 -12.53 -7.82 0.27
C LEU A 251 -11.06 -7.42 0.13
N ALA A 252 -10.42 -6.98 1.21
CA ALA A 252 -9.01 -6.59 1.17
C ALA A 252 -8.10 -7.77 0.76
N THR A 253 -8.39 -8.98 1.26
CA THR A 253 -7.66 -10.20 0.89
C THR A 253 -7.89 -10.57 -0.57
N GLU A 254 -9.11 -10.47 -1.07
CA GLU A 254 -9.42 -10.74 -2.48
C GLU A 254 -8.71 -9.76 -3.40
N MET A 255 -8.73 -8.46 -3.09
CA MET A 255 -8.01 -7.44 -3.86
C MET A 255 -6.50 -7.70 -3.84
N HIS A 256 -5.93 -8.08 -2.69
CA HIS A 256 -4.52 -8.45 -2.57
C HIS A 256 -4.17 -9.68 -3.42
N THR A 257 -5.00 -10.73 -3.37
CA THR A 257 -4.77 -12.00 -4.06
C THR A 257 -4.88 -11.86 -5.58
N THR A 258 -5.82 -11.05 -6.04
CA THR A 258 -6.04 -10.78 -7.47
C THR A 258 -5.10 -9.72 -8.03
N GLY A 259 -4.42 -8.94 -7.17
CA GLY A 259 -3.56 -7.83 -7.56
C GLY A 259 -4.32 -6.60 -8.07
N ILE A 260 -5.66 -6.54 -7.87
CA ILE A 260 -6.48 -5.38 -8.22
C ILE A 260 -6.31 -4.31 -7.15
N GLN A 261 -5.85 -3.11 -7.55
CA GLN A 261 -5.39 -2.11 -6.60
C GLN A 261 -6.41 -1.03 -6.23
N THR A 262 -7.47 -0.85 -7.03
CA THR A 262 -8.47 0.21 -6.78
C THR A 262 -9.88 -0.37 -6.66
N LEU A 263 -10.75 0.28 -5.88
CA LEU A 263 -12.16 -0.12 -5.77
C LEU A 263 -12.90 0.04 -7.10
N GLU A 264 -12.52 1.05 -7.89
CA GLU A 264 -13.08 1.29 -9.22
C GLU A 264 -12.83 0.09 -10.15
N GLU A 265 -11.59 -0.40 -10.21
CA GLU A 265 -11.25 -1.58 -11.02
C GLU A 265 -11.93 -2.85 -10.47
N PHE A 266 -11.94 -3.01 -9.16
CA PHE A 266 -12.51 -4.21 -8.52
C PHE A 266 -14.02 -4.36 -8.77
N PHE A 267 -14.77 -3.28 -8.63
CA PHE A 267 -16.22 -3.26 -8.86
C PHE A 267 -16.62 -2.93 -10.31
N VAL A 268 -15.64 -2.88 -11.23
CA VAL A 268 -15.87 -2.57 -12.65
C VAL A 268 -16.62 -1.23 -12.82
N LEU A 269 -16.25 -0.24 -12.02
CA LEU A 269 -16.79 1.11 -12.10
C LEU A 269 -16.01 1.95 -13.11
N PRO A 270 -16.64 2.98 -13.69
CA PRO A 270 -15.90 3.97 -14.47
C PRO A 270 -14.79 4.62 -13.65
N ALA A 271 -13.68 4.98 -14.32
CA ALA A 271 -12.66 5.82 -13.72
C ALA A 271 -13.23 7.20 -13.33
N ALA A 272 -12.73 7.78 -12.25
CA ALA A 272 -13.19 9.04 -11.68
C ALA A 272 -12.05 10.08 -11.59
N PRO A 273 -11.36 10.43 -12.72
CA PRO A 273 -10.20 11.31 -12.68
C PRO A 273 -10.56 12.76 -12.34
N THR A 274 -11.79 13.18 -12.58
CA THR A 274 -12.29 14.55 -12.35
C THR A 274 -13.70 14.55 -11.77
N TYR A 275 -14.11 15.69 -11.19
CA TYR A 275 -15.49 15.95 -10.75
C TYR A 275 -16.40 16.23 -11.92
#